data_97bbfba050199b534d2806e2c158ec74
#
_entry.id   97bbfba050199b534d2806e2c158ec74
#
_cell.length_a   1.000
_cell.length_b   1.000
_cell.length_c   1.000
_cell.angle_alpha   90.00
_cell.angle_beta   90.00
_cell.angle_gamma   90.00
#
_symmetry.space_group_name_H-M   'P 1'
#
loop_
_entity.id
_entity.type
_entity.pdbx_description
1 polymer ?
#
loop_
_entity_poly.entity_id
_entity_poly.type
_entity_poly.pdbx_seq_one_letter_code
_entity_poly.pdbx_strand_id
1 'polypeptide(L)'
;MNIFSIAVNMHDHNTYDGITHRQEERYTRRKHNLARGNPHDPTPGREFFLEQFIPHYKNRSKDDIFSFTCSNLGKEFVLDLLTETLGETDFLNFKPTTLWDSYQTENYYYIDHHQSHAAYAFLSSGFENSDILAIDGRGWHFTCIFVNRHGIITDLSSKLSIGGLWNRLSQDIGFGYLGAGKTMGLAGFGKYNEPVREMIYEYLQNPNHRLPDTAKDILENTPKEDVAFTLQQVTLDLIKKYVYPLKSSDNICVAGGVAYNGYMNEELTKYYKNVHVPPAAGDEGQAIGTYMHANYVLNKSIHIPNVYAGVDHNVDVSMFTDLKWSELPFENIVTEVAEAIANGKIVGWYQGRSESGNRALGNRSISVSYTHL
;
A
#
# COMPACT_ATOMS: atom_id res chain seq x y z
N MET A 1 -13.05 1.10 25.12
CA MET A 1 -11.63 0.89 24.78
C MET A 1 -11.42 1.50 23.43
N ASN A 2 -10.65 2.59 23.34
CA ASN A 2 -10.31 3.21 22.08
C ASN A 2 -9.08 2.53 21.49
N ILE A 3 -9.03 2.42 20.17
CA ILE A 3 -7.88 1.89 19.46
C ILE A 3 -7.30 3.01 18.62
N PHE A 4 -6.00 3.22 18.74
CA PHE A 4 -5.23 4.11 17.88
C PHE A 4 -4.13 3.29 17.21
N SER A 5 -4.05 3.37 15.90
CA SER A 5 -3.14 2.52 15.12
C SER A 5 -2.12 3.33 14.34
N ILE A 6 -0.93 2.76 14.20
CA ILE A 6 0.15 3.31 13.40
C ILE A 6 0.86 2.23 12.59
N ALA A 7 1.23 2.56 11.38
CA ALA A 7 2.19 1.79 10.58
C ALA A 7 3.53 2.53 10.56
N VAL A 8 4.58 1.84 11.00
CA VAL A 8 5.95 2.36 11.05
C VAL A 8 6.78 1.65 9.99
N ASN A 9 6.99 2.32 8.88
CA ASN A 9 7.73 1.80 7.73
C ASN A 9 8.92 2.73 7.43
N MET A 10 9.71 2.45 6.42
CA MET A 10 10.72 3.39 5.92
C MET A 10 10.08 4.56 5.16
N HIS A 11 8.95 4.30 4.50
CA HIS A 11 8.12 5.25 3.77
C HIS A 11 6.64 4.94 4.00
N ASP A 12 5.76 5.87 3.63
CA ASP A 12 4.31 5.71 3.74
C ASP A 12 3.82 5.45 5.17
N HIS A 13 4.46 6.10 6.18
CA HIS A 13 3.93 6.09 7.54
C HIS A 13 2.48 6.59 7.55
N ASN A 14 1.66 5.96 8.36
CA ASN A 14 0.27 6.38 8.48
C ASN A 14 -0.30 6.05 9.86
N THR A 15 -1.35 6.79 10.24
CA THR A 15 -2.08 6.57 11.48
C THR A 15 -3.57 6.49 11.22
N TYR A 16 -4.29 5.75 12.06
CA TYR A 16 -5.74 5.64 12.01
C TYR A 16 -6.35 5.54 13.42
N ASP A 17 -7.37 6.35 13.68
CA ASP A 17 -8.07 6.43 14.98
C ASP A 17 -9.50 5.88 14.95
N GLY A 18 -9.88 5.17 13.91
CA GLY A 18 -11.24 4.71 13.65
C GLY A 18 -12.08 5.68 12.80
N ILE A 19 -11.63 6.92 12.63
CA ILE A 19 -12.37 7.97 11.89
C ILE A 19 -11.48 8.63 10.86
N THR A 20 -10.25 8.98 11.25
CA THR A 20 -9.34 9.78 10.42
C THR A 20 -8.07 9.01 10.11
N HIS A 21 -7.78 8.89 8.81
CA HIS A 21 -6.58 8.31 8.24
C HIS A 21 -5.60 9.43 7.86
N ARG A 22 -4.45 9.47 8.51
CA ARG A 22 -3.38 10.44 8.25
C ARG A 22 -2.24 9.74 7.55
N GLN A 23 -1.93 10.17 6.35
CA GLN A 23 -0.86 9.62 5.53
C GLN A 23 0.31 10.60 5.49
N GLU A 24 1.51 10.09 5.71
CA GLU A 24 2.73 10.89 5.75
C GLU A 24 2.96 11.68 4.47
N GLU A 25 2.77 11.08 3.30
CA GLU A 25 2.98 11.78 2.02
C GLU A 25 2.11 13.03 1.86
N ARG A 26 0.93 13.08 2.51
CA ARG A 26 0.06 14.25 2.50
C ARG A 26 0.49 15.30 3.50
N TYR A 27 1.10 14.89 4.58
CA TYR A 27 1.67 15.77 5.58
C TYR A 27 2.97 16.40 5.07
N THR A 28 3.90 15.59 4.59
CA THR A 28 5.21 16.03 4.09
C THR A 28 5.16 16.60 2.68
N ARG A 29 4.07 16.37 1.93
CA ARG A 29 3.89 16.66 0.50
C ARG A 29 4.96 16.02 -0.39
N ARG A 30 5.49 14.89 0.04
CA ARG A 30 6.50 14.10 -0.67
C ARG A 30 5.93 12.72 -0.95
N LYS A 31 5.80 12.38 -2.23
CA LYS A 31 5.32 11.07 -2.64
C LYS A 31 6.22 9.97 -2.07
N HIS A 32 5.62 9.01 -1.37
CA HIS A 32 6.32 7.94 -0.65
C HIS A 32 7.41 8.43 0.31
N ASN A 33 7.28 9.66 0.79
CA ASN A 33 8.27 10.31 1.66
C ASN A 33 9.72 10.26 1.16
N LEU A 34 9.92 10.15 -0.14
CA LEU A 34 11.26 10.16 -0.73
C LEU A 34 11.83 11.56 -0.67
N ALA A 35 12.88 11.77 0.12
CA ALA A 35 13.67 12.98 0.10
C ALA A 35 14.22 13.24 -1.31
N ARG A 36 14.37 14.51 -1.71
CA ARG A 36 14.94 14.86 -3.01
C ARG A 36 16.34 14.22 -3.15
N GLY A 37 16.42 13.14 -3.93
CA GLY A 37 17.69 12.46 -4.25
C GLY A 37 18.15 11.41 -3.24
N ASN A 38 17.50 11.22 -2.09
CA ASN A 38 17.83 10.17 -1.14
C ASN A 38 16.55 9.42 -0.69
N PRO A 39 16.24 8.26 -1.28
CA PRO A 39 15.09 7.47 -0.87
C PRO A 39 15.23 6.84 0.54
N HIS A 40 16.39 6.99 1.17
CA HIS A 40 16.71 6.42 2.48
C HIS A 40 16.82 7.48 3.60
N ASP A 41 16.35 8.71 3.38
CA ASP A 41 16.31 9.74 4.41
C ASP A 41 15.12 9.52 5.35
N PRO A 42 15.31 9.08 6.60
CA PRO A 42 14.25 8.78 7.54
C PRO A 42 13.65 10.02 8.23
N THR A 43 14.26 11.20 8.04
CA THR A 43 13.91 12.41 8.80
C THR A 43 12.43 12.79 8.73
N PRO A 44 11.80 12.83 7.54
CA PRO A 44 10.38 13.20 7.46
C PRO A 44 9.45 12.19 8.15
N GLY A 45 9.79 10.89 8.10
CA GLY A 45 9.02 9.87 8.80
C GLY A 45 9.09 10.00 10.32
N ARG A 46 10.26 10.35 10.83
CA ARG A 46 10.44 10.63 12.26
C ARG A 46 9.63 11.85 12.70
N GLU A 47 9.64 12.93 11.93
CA GLU A 47 8.82 14.13 12.21
C GLU A 47 7.33 13.78 12.24
N PHE A 48 6.84 13.06 11.24
CA PHE A 48 5.45 12.61 11.20
C PHE A 48 5.10 11.76 12.44
N PHE A 49 5.96 10.83 12.83
CA PHE A 49 5.75 9.97 13.99
C PHE A 49 5.69 10.80 15.28
N LEU A 50 6.65 11.71 15.48
CA LEU A 50 6.71 12.55 16.68
C LEU A 50 5.50 13.48 16.81
N GLU A 51 4.99 14.00 15.71
CA GLU A 51 3.87 14.95 15.72
C GLU A 51 2.50 14.27 15.72
N GLN A 52 2.35 13.13 15.03
CA GLN A 52 1.05 12.49 14.86
C GLN A 52 0.80 11.34 15.85
N PHE A 53 1.84 10.65 16.31
CA PHE A 53 1.68 9.50 17.21
C PHE A 53 2.01 9.81 18.67
N ILE A 54 3.15 10.43 18.94
CA ILE A 54 3.61 10.64 20.34
C ILE A 54 2.62 11.40 21.21
N PRO A 55 1.92 12.46 20.74
CA PRO A 55 0.92 13.13 21.55
C PRO A 55 -0.23 12.20 21.98
N HIS A 56 -0.72 11.35 21.08
CA HIS A 56 -1.75 10.36 21.41
C HIS A 56 -1.24 9.33 22.41
N TYR A 57 -0.01 8.82 22.21
CA TYR A 57 0.61 7.86 23.12
C TYR A 57 0.80 8.42 24.54
N LYS A 58 1.29 9.67 24.67
CA LYS A 58 1.52 10.31 25.97
C LYS A 58 0.22 10.66 26.71
N ASN A 59 -0.85 10.97 26.00
CA ASN A 59 -2.12 11.41 26.58
C ASN A 59 -3.16 10.29 26.69
N ARG A 60 -2.76 9.02 26.44
CA ARG A 60 -3.67 7.87 26.47
C ARG A 60 -4.25 7.62 27.85
N SER A 61 -5.49 7.12 27.89
CA SER A 61 -6.05 6.50 29.08
C SER A 61 -5.50 5.09 29.29
N LYS A 62 -5.67 4.52 30.49
CA LYS A 62 -5.24 3.14 30.78
C LYS A 62 -5.99 2.09 29.92
N ASP A 63 -7.17 2.44 29.45
CA ASP A 63 -8.02 1.54 28.66
C ASP A 63 -7.83 1.70 27.14
N ASP A 64 -6.93 2.61 26.70
CA ASP A 64 -6.65 2.81 25.30
C ASP A 64 -5.58 1.83 24.80
N ILE A 65 -5.83 1.25 23.62
CA ILE A 65 -4.93 0.31 22.97
C ILE A 65 -4.18 1.01 21.84
N PHE A 66 -2.86 0.92 21.87
CA PHE A 66 -2.00 1.29 20.77
C PHE A 66 -1.70 0.05 19.94
N SER A 67 -2.21 0.01 18.71
CA SER A 67 -1.91 -1.06 17.79
C SER A 67 -0.93 -0.58 16.72
N PHE A 68 0.01 -1.45 16.32
CA PHE A 68 0.98 -1.08 15.32
C PHE A 68 1.48 -2.25 14.50
N THR A 69 2.05 -1.92 13.36
CA THR A 69 2.81 -2.82 12.50
C THR A 69 4.05 -2.10 11.99
N CYS A 70 5.05 -2.85 11.52
CA CYS A 70 6.27 -2.28 10.95
C CYS A 70 6.85 -3.17 9.85
N SER A 71 7.65 -2.57 8.95
CA SER A 71 8.44 -3.30 7.97
C SER A 71 9.93 -3.31 8.36
N ASN A 72 10.71 -4.23 7.80
CA ASN A 72 12.15 -4.30 8.01
C ASN A 72 12.96 -3.38 7.06
N LEU A 73 12.28 -2.66 6.19
CA LEU A 73 12.90 -1.64 5.35
C LEU A 73 13.26 -0.44 6.23
N GLY A 74 14.54 -0.10 6.33
CA GLY A 74 15.01 0.90 7.32
C GLY A 74 15.02 0.38 8.76
N LYS A 75 15.29 -0.91 8.94
CA LYS A 75 15.22 -1.65 10.21
C LYS A 75 15.84 -0.90 11.40
N GLU A 76 17.03 -0.32 11.25
CA GLU A 76 17.70 0.40 12.33
C GLU A 76 16.87 1.60 12.80
N PHE A 77 16.37 2.41 11.86
CA PHE A 77 15.50 3.54 12.17
C PHE A 77 14.21 3.11 12.89
N VAL A 78 13.54 2.06 12.39
CA VAL A 78 12.30 1.54 13.00
C VAL A 78 12.58 1.02 14.41
N LEU A 79 13.69 0.31 14.61
CA LEU A 79 14.09 -0.22 15.92
C LEU A 79 14.38 0.90 16.92
N ASP A 80 15.17 1.90 16.54
CA ASP A 80 15.52 3.03 17.41
C ASP A 80 14.23 3.76 17.85
N LEU A 81 13.36 4.07 16.88
CA LEU A 81 12.12 4.79 17.13
C LEU A 81 11.17 4.03 18.07
N LEU A 82 10.99 2.72 17.83
CA LEU A 82 10.10 1.89 18.65
C LEU A 82 10.71 1.60 20.05
N THR A 83 12.02 1.38 20.13
CA THR A 83 12.71 1.18 21.42
C THR A 83 12.63 2.44 22.27
N GLU A 84 12.90 3.61 21.71
CA GLU A 84 12.74 4.89 22.42
C GLU A 84 11.31 5.11 22.93
N THR A 85 10.30 4.61 22.18
CA THR A 85 8.88 4.87 22.49
C THR A 85 8.27 3.81 23.41
N LEU A 86 8.52 2.52 23.11
CA LEU A 86 7.84 1.39 23.76
C LEU A 86 8.68 0.73 24.84
N GLY A 87 9.99 0.95 24.86
CA GLY A 87 10.93 0.42 25.84
C GLY A 87 11.32 -1.05 25.65
N GLU A 88 10.71 -1.76 24.70
CA GLU A 88 10.98 -3.17 24.41
C GLU A 88 10.76 -3.50 22.92
N THR A 89 11.35 -4.61 22.45
CA THR A 89 11.33 -5.03 21.05
C THR A 89 11.02 -6.52 20.83
N ASP A 90 10.56 -7.22 21.87
CA ASP A 90 10.30 -8.67 21.81
C ASP A 90 9.24 -9.05 20.76
N PHE A 91 8.32 -8.14 20.43
CA PHE A 91 7.35 -8.31 19.35
C PHE A 91 7.98 -8.56 17.98
N LEU A 92 9.23 -8.15 17.76
CA LEU A 92 9.94 -8.35 16.48
C LEU A 92 10.24 -9.83 16.18
N ASN A 93 10.22 -10.68 17.20
CA ASN A 93 10.37 -12.12 17.07
C ASN A 93 9.04 -12.82 16.82
N PHE A 94 7.92 -12.09 16.93
CA PHE A 94 6.60 -12.64 16.71
C PHE A 94 6.35 -12.91 15.23
N LYS A 95 6.23 -14.19 14.86
CA LYS A 95 5.87 -14.64 13.51
C LYS A 95 4.51 -15.32 13.54
N PRO A 96 3.47 -14.73 12.91
CA PRO A 96 2.13 -15.29 12.96
C PRO A 96 2.03 -16.59 12.12
N THR A 97 1.16 -17.48 12.54
CA THR A 97 0.75 -18.70 11.82
C THR A 97 -0.68 -18.62 11.31
N THR A 98 -1.48 -17.79 11.96
CA THR A 98 -2.84 -17.48 11.52
C THR A 98 -3.06 -15.97 11.35
N LEU A 99 -4.08 -15.62 10.57
CA LEU A 99 -4.46 -14.20 10.38
C LEU A 99 -4.76 -13.49 11.72
N TRP A 100 -5.23 -14.24 12.72
CA TRP A 100 -5.73 -13.66 13.97
C TRP A 100 -4.73 -13.71 15.12
N ASP A 101 -3.52 -14.20 14.89
CA ASP A 101 -2.44 -14.13 15.87
C ASP A 101 -2.02 -12.67 16.09
N SER A 102 -1.56 -12.35 17.32
CA SER A 102 -1.06 -11.03 17.67
C SER A 102 -0.10 -11.12 18.84
N TYR A 103 0.82 -10.17 18.94
CA TYR A 103 1.62 -9.95 20.14
C TYR A 103 0.98 -8.84 20.96
N GLN A 104 0.74 -9.08 22.24
CA GLN A 104 0.02 -8.15 23.11
C GLN A 104 0.75 -7.97 24.45
N THR A 105 0.77 -6.73 24.91
CA THR A 105 1.17 -6.35 26.26
C THR A 105 0.07 -5.49 26.88
N GLU A 106 0.27 -5.00 28.13
CA GLU A 106 -0.65 -4.02 28.74
C GLU A 106 -0.70 -2.69 27.98
N ASN A 107 0.34 -2.38 27.21
CA ASN A 107 0.53 -1.06 26.61
C ASN A 107 0.27 -1.03 25.11
N TYR A 108 0.45 -2.14 24.40
CA TYR A 108 0.34 -2.17 22.95
C TYR A 108 -0.06 -3.52 22.37
N TYR A 109 -0.50 -3.46 21.10
CA TYR A 109 -0.95 -4.56 20.28
C TYR A 109 -0.16 -4.54 18.97
N TYR A 110 0.53 -5.63 18.64
CA TYR A 110 1.33 -5.74 17.42
C TYR A 110 0.84 -6.87 16.53
N ILE A 111 0.83 -6.63 15.22
CA ILE A 111 0.67 -7.64 14.18
C ILE A 111 1.74 -7.46 13.10
N ASP A 112 2.09 -8.55 12.41
CA ASP A 112 3.05 -8.50 11.31
C ASP A 112 2.55 -7.65 10.14
N HIS A 113 3.48 -7.08 9.40
CA HIS A 113 3.22 -6.22 8.23
C HIS A 113 2.26 -6.84 7.21
N HIS A 114 2.51 -8.09 6.77
CA HIS A 114 1.64 -8.76 5.80
C HIS A 114 0.31 -9.19 6.40
N GLN A 115 0.26 -9.42 7.69
CA GLN A 115 -0.97 -9.69 8.42
C GLN A 115 -1.88 -8.45 8.46
N SER A 116 -1.29 -7.25 8.61
CA SER A 116 -2.03 -5.99 8.51
C SER A 116 -2.66 -5.79 7.12
N HIS A 117 -1.91 -6.02 6.05
CA HIS A 117 -2.46 -6.02 4.69
C HIS A 117 -3.62 -7.01 4.52
N ALA A 118 -3.42 -8.24 4.98
CA ALA A 118 -4.43 -9.29 4.87
C ALA A 118 -5.70 -8.96 5.66
N ALA A 119 -5.55 -8.44 6.88
CA ALA A 119 -6.67 -8.03 7.73
C ALA A 119 -7.48 -6.90 7.09
N TYR A 120 -6.82 -5.88 6.54
CA TYR A 120 -7.50 -4.80 5.84
C TYR A 120 -8.31 -5.32 4.66
N ALA A 121 -7.67 -6.11 3.80
CA ALA A 121 -8.35 -6.65 2.63
C ALA A 121 -9.57 -7.51 3.00
N PHE A 122 -9.42 -8.41 3.97
CA PHE A 122 -10.51 -9.30 4.35
C PHE A 122 -11.64 -8.56 5.08
N LEU A 123 -11.31 -7.81 6.13
CA LEU A 123 -12.34 -7.18 6.96
C LEU A 123 -13.11 -6.05 6.24
N SER A 124 -12.51 -5.43 5.21
CA SER A 124 -13.19 -4.43 4.38
C SER A 124 -14.03 -5.03 3.24
N SER A 125 -13.86 -6.32 2.94
CA SER A 125 -14.54 -6.96 1.81
C SER A 125 -16.02 -7.25 2.02
N GLY A 126 -16.43 -7.40 3.26
CA GLY A 126 -17.78 -7.88 3.61
C GLY A 126 -18.00 -9.38 3.36
N PHE A 127 -16.95 -10.15 2.98
CA PHE A 127 -17.08 -11.59 2.77
C PHE A 127 -17.10 -12.34 4.11
N GLU A 128 -17.94 -13.37 4.22
CA GLU A 128 -17.94 -14.27 5.38
C GLU A 128 -16.66 -15.13 5.43
N ASN A 129 -16.17 -15.54 4.26
CA ASN A 129 -14.92 -16.25 4.11
C ASN A 129 -14.26 -15.86 2.78
N SER A 130 -12.95 -15.89 2.75
CA SER A 130 -12.15 -15.58 1.57
C SER A 130 -10.76 -16.22 1.68
N ASP A 131 -10.17 -16.54 0.55
CA ASP A 131 -8.73 -16.61 0.45
C ASP A 131 -8.17 -15.19 0.44
N ILE A 132 -6.91 -14.99 0.89
CA ILE A 132 -6.28 -13.69 0.91
C ILE A 132 -4.87 -13.81 0.36
N LEU A 133 -4.51 -12.94 -0.56
CA LEU A 133 -3.14 -12.79 -1.07
C LEU A 133 -2.62 -11.42 -0.63
N ALA A 134 -1.67 -11.41 0.31
CA ALA A 134 -0.92 -10.21 0.66
C ALA A 134 0.48 -10.30 0.05
N ILE A 135 0.76 -9.43 -0.93
CA ILE A 135 1.97 -9.46 -1.75
C ILE A 135 2.56 -8.06 -1.90
N ASP A 136 3.79 -7.90 -1.41
CA ASP A 136 4.45 -6.59 -1.34
C ASP A 136 5.94 -6.67 -1.67
N GLY A 137 6.63 -5.54 -1.56
CA GLY A 137 8.08 -5.45 -1.73
C GLY A 137 8.84 -6.07 -0.58
N ARG A 138 8.50 -5.70 0.64
CA ARG A 138 9.08 -6.21 1.90
C ARG A 138 8.15 -5.97 3.08
N GLY A 139 8.11 -6.93 4.01
CA GLY A 139 7.56 -6.78 5.34
C GLY A 139 8.60 -7.09 6.41
N TRP A 140 8.18 -7.48 7.60
CA TRP A 140 9.11 -7.88 8.67
C TRP A 140 9.57 -9.34 8.48
N HIS A 141 8.64 -10.28 8.38
CA HIS A 141 8.92 -11.71 8.22
C HIS A 141 8.66 -12.23 6.80
N PHE A 142 7.84 -11.55 6.02
CA PHE A 142 7.34 -12.01 4.73
C PHE A 142 7.54 -10.96 3.64
N THR A 143 7.47 -11.40 2.40
CA THR A 143 7.26 -10.56 1.21
C THR A 143 5.97 -10.94 0.49
N CYS A 144 5.47 -12.15 0.74
CA CYS A 144 4.19 -12.64 0.24
C CYS A 144 3.62 -13.70 1.16
N ILE A 145 2.36 -13.57 1.53
CA ILE A 145 1.60 -14.62 2.22
C ILE A 145 0.30 -14.91 1.48
N PHE A 146 -0.12 -16.16 1.57
CA PHE A 146 -1.47 -16.60 1.24
C PHE A 146 -2.16 -17.06 2.53
N VAL A 147 -3.38 -16.57 2.75
CA VAL A 147 -4.21 -16.97 3.90
C VAL A 147 -5.43 -17.69 3.34
N ASN A 148 -5.65 -18.91 3.76
CA ASN A 148 -6.82 -19.69 3.33
C ASN A 148 -8.09 -19.23 4.07
N ARG A 149 -9.26 -19.70 3.62
CA ARG A 149 -10.57 -19.37 4.23
C ARG A 149 -10.68 -19.65 5.74
N HIS A 150 -9.78 -20.44 6.32
CA HIS A 150 -9.73 -20.75 7.75
C HIS A 150 -8.75 -19.87 8.51
N GLY A 151 -8.15 -18.89 7.86
CA GLY A 151 -7.19 -17.96 8.46
C GLY A 151 -5.78 -18.51 8.59
N ILE A 152 -5.47 -19.70 8.03
CA ILE A 152 -4.12 -20.28 8.09
C ILE A 152 -3.20 -19.61 7.08
N ILE A 153 -2.05 -19.11 7.56
CA ILE A 153 -1.04 -18.44 6.74
C ILE A 153 -0.12 -19.48 6.07
N THR A 154 0.07 -19.32 4.77
CA THR A 154 1.11 -20.00 3.99
C THR A 154 2.13 -18.96 3.51
N ASP A 155 3.39 -19.12 3.91
CA ASP A 155 4.50 -18.25 3.48
C ASP A 155 4.88 -18.55 2.02
N LEU A 156 4.69 -17.60 1.13
CA LEU A 156 5.06 -17.69 -0.28
C LEU A 156 6.28 -16.82 -0.63
N SER A 157 6.97 -16.24 0.35
CA SER A 157 8.07 -15.29 0.13
C SER A 157 9.19 -15.86 -0.74
N SER A 158 9.54 -17.14 -0.58
CA SER A 158 10.56 -17.80 -1.42
C SER A 158 10.14 -18.07 -2.87
N LYS A 159 8.87 -17.85 -3.21
CA LYS A 159 8.27 -18.17 -4.52
C LYS A 159 7.71 -16.96 -5.24
N LEU A 160 7.25 -15.96 -4.50
CA LEU A 160 6.50 -14.80 -4.99
C LEU A 160 7.07 -13.45 -4.50
N SER A 161 8.39 -13.36 -4.24
CA SER A 161 9.03 -12.09 -3.85
C SER A 161 9.23 -11.18 -5.06
N ILE A 162 8.15 -10.81 -5.72
CA ILE A 162 8.17 -10.02 -6.97
C ILE A 162 8.01 -8.52 -6.75
N GLY A 163 7.46 -8.06 -5.63
CA GLY A 163 7.26 -6.63 -5.39
C GLY A 163 8.57 -5.83 -5.43
N GLY A 164 9.62 -6.34 -4.76
CA GLY A 164 10.95 -5.77 -4.83
C GLY A 164 11.55 -5.79 -6.25
N LEU A 165 11.28 -6.85 -7.02
CA LEU A 165 11.73 -6.96 -8.41
C LEU A 165 11.03 -5.93 -9.32
N TRP A 166 9.73 -5.70 -9.14
CA TRP A 166 8.99 -4.64 -9.84
C TRP A 166 9.63 -3.28 -9.63
N ASN A 167 9.98 -2.93 -8.39
CA ASN A 167 10.66 -1.67 -8.09
C ASN A 167 12.06 -1.62 -8.73
N ARG A 168 12.83 -2.70 -8.62
CA ARG A 168 14.18 -2.77 -9.16
C ARG A 168 14.18 -2.62 -10.68
N LEU A 169 13.42 -3.41 -11.42
CA LEU A 169 13.37 -3.32 -12.88
C LEU A 169 12.78 -1.99 -13.34
N SER A 170 11.82 -1.41 -12.62
CA SER A 170 11.32 -0.07 -12.91
C SER A 170 12.41 0.99 -12.84
N GLN A 171 13.31 0.89 -11.85
CA GLN A 171 14.47 1.77 -11.73
C GLN A 171 15.45 1.55 -12.89
N ASP A 172 15.77 0.30 -13.20
CA ASP A 172 16.75 -0.06 -14.21
C ASP A 172 16.30 0.35 -15.63
N ILE A 173 14.99 0.31 -15.94
CA ILE A 173 14.46 0.82 -17.21
C ILE A 173 14.18 2.34 -17.23
N GLY A 174 14.51 3.06 -16.12
CA GLY A 174 14.51 4.53 -16.07
C GLY A 174 13.25 5.19 -15.53
N PHE A 175 12.33 4.46 -14.90
CA PHE A 175 11.15 5.05 -14.24
C PHE A 175 11.38 5.45 -12.78
N GLY A 176 12.56 5.13 -12.25
CA GLY A 176 12.95 5.41 -10.87
C GLY A 176 12.39 4.40 -9.86
N TYR A 177 12.85 4.52 -8.62
CA TYR A 177 12.37 3.72 -7.50
C TYR A 177 10.87 3.98 -7.29
N LEU A 178 10.09 2.94 -7.02
CA LEU A 178 8.63 2.99 -6.95
C LEU A 178 7.92 3.36 -8.29
N GLY A 179 8.59 3.17 -9.42
CA GLY A 179 8.05 3.38 -10.75
C GLY A 179 7.15 2.25 -11.29
N ALA A 180 6.82 1.23 -10.47
CA ALA A 180 6.12 0.01 -10.88
C ALA A 180 4.81 0.26 -11.66
N GLY A 181 4.04 1.27 -11.30
CA GLY A 181 2.82 1.64 -12.04
C GLY A 181 3.08 2.12 -13.46
N LYS A 182 4.22 2.80 -13.72
CA LYS A 182 4.62 3.21 -15.07
C LYS A 182 5.10 2.02 -15.88
N THR A 183 5.87 1.12 -15.27
CA THR A 183 6.31 -0.15 -15.86
C THR A 183 5.12 -1.01 -16.26
N MET A 184 4.11 -1.13 -15.38
CA MET A 184 2.86 -1.83 -15.70
C MET A 184 2.15 -1.24 -16.92
N GLY A 185 2.06 0.09 -17.00
CA GLY A 185 1.49 0.77 -18.18
C GLY A 185 2.29 0.53 -19.47
N LEU A 186 3.63 0.53 -19.37
CA LEU A 186 4.52 0.27 -20.51
C LEU A 186 4.40 -1.16 -21.02
N ALA A 187 4.07 -2.12 -20.18
CA ALA A 187 3.89 -3.52 -20.56
C ALA A 187 2.87 -3.73 -21.70
N GLY A 188 1.89 -2.82 -21.84
CA GLY A 188 0.90 -2.88 -22.93
C GLY A 188 1.48 -2.71 -24.35
N PHE A 189 2.72 -2.25 -24.48
CA PHE A 189 3.39 -1.97 -25.76
C PHE A 189 4.49 -2.99 -26.08
N GLY A 190 4.82 -3.89 -25.16
CA GLY A 190 5.94 -4.81 -25.28
C GLY A 190 5.59 -6.18 -25.81
N LYS A 191 6.62 -6.99 -25.97
CA LYS A 191 6.55 -8.39 -26.37
C LYS A 191 7.35 -9.25 -25.41
N TYR A 192 7.04 -10.54 -25.37
CA TYR A 192 7.75 -11.51 -24.56
C TYR A 192 9.22 -11.67 -25.00
N ASN A 193 10.13 -11.72 -24.01
CA ASN A 193 11.57 -11.84 -24.18
C ASN A 193 12.12 -12.95 -23.26
N GLU A 194 12.62 -14.04 -23.85
CA GLU A 194 13.10 -15.19 -23.08
C GLU A 194 14.32 -14.90 -22.19
N PRO A 195 15.38 -14.19 -22.64
CA PRO A 195 16.47 -13.77 -21.76
C PRO A 195 16.01 -12.99 -20.52
N VAL A 196 15.04 -12.10 -20.66
CA VAL A 196 14.46 -11.37 -19.52
C VAL A 196 13.72 -12.32 -18.57
N ARG A 197 12.97 -13.27 -19.12
CA ARG A 197 12.28 -14.28 -18.31
C ARG A 197 13.28 -15.10 -17.48
N GLU A 198 14.34 -15.61 -18.13
CA GLU A 198 15.38 -16.39 -17.43
C GLU A 198 16.03 -15.58 -16.32
N MET A 199 16.41 -14.34 -16.58
CA MET A 199 16.92 -13.41 -15.58
C MET A 199 15.97 -13.24 -14.38
N ILE A 200 14.66 -13.13 -14.61
CA ILE A 200 13.66 -13.03 -13.54
C ILE A 200 13.61 -14.31 -12.71
N TYR A 201 13.63 -15.48 -13.35
CA TYR A 201 13.64 -16.75 -12.61
C TYR A 201 14.93 -16.98 -11.82
N GLU A 202 16.09 -16.58 -12.33
CA GLU A 202 17.35 -16.59 -11.57
C GLU A 202 17.27 -15.69 -10.32
N TYR A 203 16.70 -14.48 -10.45
CA TYR A 203 16.43 -13.61 -9.31
C TYR A 203 15.55 -14.30 -8.24
N LEU A 204 14.47 -14.95 -8.66
CA LEU A 204 13.55 -15.63 -7.74
C LEU A 204 14.17 -16.85 -7.06
N GLN A 205 15.11 -17.52 -7.71
CA GLN A 205 15.84 -18.65 -7.16
C GLN A 205 17.01 -18.23 -6.25
N ASN A 206 17.47 -17.00 -6.38
CA ASN A 206 18.54 -16.48 -5.56
C ASN A 206 18.06 -16.19 -4.13
N PRO A 207 18.61 -16.83 -3.09
CA PRO A 207 18.15 -16.64 -1.71
C PRO A 207 18.29 -15.20 -1.20
N ASN A 208 19.13 -14.39 -1.83
CA ASN A 208 19.32 -12.97 -1.51
C ASN A 208 18.51 -12.05 -2.44
N HIS A 209 17.70 -12.61 -3.34
CA HIS A 209 16.92 -11.85 -4.34
C HIS A 209 17.80 -10.82 -5.07
N ARG A 210 18.90 -11.29 -5.65
CA ARG A 210 19.80 -10.47 -6.47
C ARG A 210 19.65 -10.86 -7.93
N LEU A 211 19.66 -9.85 -8.80
CA LEU A 211 19.76 -10.06 -10.24
C LEU A 211 21.09 -10.71 -10.58
N PRO A 212 21.14 -11.58 -11.60
CA PRO A 212 22.40 -12.18 -12.07
C PRO A 212 23.35 -11.11 -12.66
N ASP A 213 24.62 -11.44 -12.73
CA ASP A 213 25.66 -10.54 -13.27
C ASP A 213 25.39 -10.14 -14.74
N THR A 214 24.71 -11.02 -15.49
CA THR A 214 24.30 -10.79 -16.88
C THR A 214 23.13 -9.81 -17.02
N ALA A 215 22.47 -9.45 -15.94
CA ALA A 215 21.25 -8.62 -15.98
C ALA A 215 21.47 -7.28 -16.69
N LYS A 216 22.63 -6.64 -16.47
CA LYS A 216 22.94 -5.36 -17.11
C LYS A 216 22.96 -5.48 -18.63
N ASP A 217 23.65 -6.47 -19.15
CA ASP A 217 23.75 -6.69 -20.60
C ASP A 217 22.39 -7.06 -21.23
N ILE A 218 21.58 -7.87 -20.53
CA ILE A 218 20.24 -8.22 -20.95
C ILE A 218 19.36 -6.96 -21.04
N LEU A 219 19.36 -6.11 -20.00
CA LEU A 219 18.53 -4.92 -19.94
C LEU A 219 18.96 -3.83 -20.92
N GLU A 220 20.28 -3.67 -21.17
CA GLU A 220 20.80 -2.71 -22.16
C GLU A 220 20.47 -3.11 -23.62
N ASN A 221 20.34 -4.42 -23.89
CA ASN A 221 20.05 -4.95 -25.21
C ASN A 221 18.57 -5.29 -25.46
N THR A 222 17.68 -5.04 -24.49
CA THR A 222 16.26 -5.34 -24.59
C THR A 222 15.42 -4.04 -24.57
N PRO A 223 14.45 -3.85 -25.48
CA PRO A 223 13.49 -2.76 -25.38
C PRO A 223 12.81 -2.72 -24.02
N LYS A 224 12.66 -1.53 -23.44
CA LYS A 224 12.09 -1.35 -22.09
C LYS A 224 10.66 -1.89 -21.97
N GLU A 225 9.88 -1.74 -23.02
CA GLU A 225 8.53 -2.29 -23.13
C GLU A 225 8.52 -3.81 -23.11
N ASP A 226 9.53 -4.47 -23.68
CA ASP A 226 9.63 -5.95 -23.68
C ASP A 226 10.04 -6.46 -22.30
N VAL A 227 10.92 -5.73 -21.59
CA VAL A 227 11.23 -6.00 -20.16
C VAL A 227 9.96 -5.89 -19.32
N ALA A 228 9.20 -4.83 -19.49
CA ALA A 228 7.96 -4.59 -18.76
C ALA A 228 6.88 -5.65 -19.06
N PHE A 229 6.70 -6.00 -20.34
CA PHE A 229 5.76 -7.05 -20.75
C PHE A 229 6.14 -8.41 -20.16
N THR A 230 7.42 -8.78 -20.26
CA THR A 230 7.90 -10.08 -19.76
C THR A 230 7.75 -10.18 -18.25
N LEU A 231 8.08 -9.11 -17.50
CA LEU A 231 7.85 -9.04 -16.06
C LEU A 231 6.36 -9.24 -15.72
N GLN A 232 5.46 -8.60 -16.47
CA GLN A 232 4.02 -8.76 -16.27
C GLN A 232 3.58 -10.21 -16.53
N GLN A 233 4.04 -10.85 -17.63
CA GLN A 233 3.68 -12.23 -17.94
C GLN A 233 4.19 -13.21 -16.88
N VAL A 234 5.46 -13.06 -16.46
CA VAL A 234 6.01 -13.90 -15.38
C VAL A 234 5.21 -13.70 -14.08
N THR A 235 4.77 -12.48 -13.77
CA THR A 235 3.91 -12.23 -12.61
C THR A 235 2.63 -13.06 -12.68
N LEU A 236 1.94 -13.09 -13.83
CA LEU A 236 0.72 -13.88 -14.01
C LEU A 236 0.99 -15.38 -13.92
N ASP A 237 2.08 -15.85 -14.51
CA ASP A 237 2.47 -17.28 -14.46
C ASP A 237 2.76 -17.76 -13.04
N LEU A 238 3.42 -16.89 -12.22
CA LEU A 238 3.69 -17.19 -10.82
C LEU A 238 2.41 -17.25 -9.99
N ILE A 239 1.44 -16.38 -10.24
CA ILE A 239 0.12 -16.43 -9.59
C ILE A 239 -0.59 -17.74 -9.92
N LYS A 240 -0.63 -18.14 -11.20
CA LYS A 240 -1.21 -19.40 -11.63
C LYS A 240 -0.52 -20.60 -10.97
N LYS A 241 0.80 -20.58 -10.90
CA LYS A 241 1.60 -21.68 -10.39
C LYS A 241 1.51 -21.85 -8.87
N TYR A 242 1.46 -20.76 -8.11
CA TYR A 242 1.62 -20.82 -6.66
C TYR A 242 0.39 -20.40 -5.86
N VAL A 243 -0.53 -19.61 -6.44
CA VAL A 243 -1.75 -19.18 -5.75
C VAL A 243 -2.93 -20.07 -6.10
N TYR A 244 -3.16 -20.39 -7.38
CA TYR A 244 -4.31 -21.21 -7.78
C TYR A 244 -4.40 -22.58 -7.08
N PRO A 245 -3.30 -23.34 -6.87
CA PRO A 245 -3.37 -24.61 -6.15
C PRO A 245 -3.81 -24.50 -4.69
N LEU A 246 -3.71 -23.30 -4.10
CA LEU A 246 -4.08 -23.03 -2.70
C LEU A 246 -5.54 -22.62 -2.53
N LYS A 247 -6.28 -22.42 -3.62
CA LYS A 247 -7.67 -21.97 -3.58
C LYS A 247 -8.51 -22.82 -2.62
N SER A 248 -9.15 -22.15 -1.68
CA SER A 248 -10.04 -22.76 -0.69
C SER A 248 -11.41 -22.07 -0.58
N SER A 249 -11.58 -20.92 -1.24
CA SER A 249 -12.81 -20.14 -1.29
C SER A 249 -13.13 -19.69 -2.72
N ASP A 250 -14.37 -19.31 -3.00
CA ASP A 250 -14.76 -18.63 -4.24
C ASP A 250 -14.38 -17.15 -4.25
N ASN A 251 -14.06 -16.60 -3.06
CA ASN A 251 -13.68 -15.22 -2.87
C ASN A 251 -12.16 -15.13 -2.65
N ILE A 252 -11.54 -14.06 -3.18
CA ILE A 252 -10.17 -13.69 -2.85
C ILE A 252 -10.08 -12.20 -2.52
N CYS A 253 -9.35 -11.87 -1.46
CA CYS A 253 -8.96 -10.51 -1.11
C CYS A 253 -7.48 -10.32 -1.42
N VAL A 254 -7.09 -9.16 -1.98
CA VAL A 254 -5.71 -8.88 -2.38
C VAL A 254 -5.24 -7.58 -1.77
N ALA A 255 -4.07 -7.58 -1.15
CA ALA A 255 -3.42 -6.39 -0.59
C ALA A 255 -1.90 -6.45 -0.71
N GLY A 256 -1.21 -5.40 -0.26
CA GLY A 256 0.20 -5.11 -0.52
C GLY A 256 0.38 -4.28 -1.79
N GLY A 257 1.55 -3.70 -2.00
CA GLY A 257 1.83 -2.81 -3.15
C GLY A 257 1.58 -3.46 -4.51
N VAL A 258 1.77 -4.78 -4.64
CA VAL A 258 1.51 -5.52 -5.89
C VAL A 258 0.00 -5.65 -6.18
N ALA A 259 -0.88 -5.47 -5.19
CA ALA A 259 -2.33 -5.46 -5.40
C ALA A 259 -2.82 -4.34 -6.34
N TYR A 260 -1.99 -3.32 -6.58
CA TYR A 260 -2.26 -2.30 -7.60
C TYR A 260 -2.02 -2.77 -9.04
N ASN A 261 -1.55 -4.00 -9.24
CA ASN A 261 -1.39 -4.58 -10.57
C ASN A 261 -2.74 -5.03 -11.13
N GLY A 262 -3.32 -4.20 -12.01
CA GLY A 262 -4.63 -4.43 -12.60
C GLY A 262 -4.71 -5.70 -13.44
N TYR A 263 -3.63 -6.08 -14.15
CA TYR A 263 -3.58 -7.32 -14.93
C TYR A 263 -3.60 -8.57 -14.03
N MET A 264 -2.92 -8.50 -12.88
CA MET A 264 -2.98 -9.57 -11.89
C MET A 264 -4.40 -9.72 -11.33
N ASN A 265 -5.04 -8.61 -10.99
CA ASN A 265 -6.40 -8.63 -10.46
C ASN A 265 -7.40 -9.16 -11.49
N GLU A 266 -7.27 -8.79 -12.77
CA GLU A 266 -8.06 -9.35 -13.86
C GLU A 266 -7.82 -10.86 -14.01
N GLU A 267 -6.57 -11.32 -13.96
CA GLU A 267 -6.26 -12.76 -14.03
C GLU A 267 -6.94 -13.54 -12.89
N LEU A 268 -6.94 -12.98 -11.69
CA LEU A 268 -7.62 -13.60 -10.54
C LEU A 268 -9.13 -13.75 -10.75
N THR A 269 -9.79 -12.85 -11.48
CA THR A 269 -11.25 -12.95 -11.78
C THR A 269 -11.59 -14.13 -12.68
N LYS A 270 -10.61 -14.70 -13.40
CA LYS A 270 -10.80 -15.91 -14.21
C LYS A 270 -10.86 -17.18 -13.36
N TYR A 271 -10.38 -17.12 -12.12
CA TYR A 271 -10.27 -18.27 -11.24
C TYR A 271 -11.11 -18.16 -9.96
N TYR A 272 -11.30 -16.93 -9.46
CA TYR A 272 -12.15 -16.64 -8.32
C TYR A 272 -13.43 -15.94 -8.77
N LYS A 273 -14.54 -16.26 -8.12
CA LYS A 273 -15.83 -15.65 -8.44
C LYS A 273 -15.90 -14.18 -8.06
N ASN A 274 -15.31 -13.85 -6.92
CA ASN A 274 -15.25 -12.49 -6.41
C ASN A 274 -13.81 -12.13 -6.02
N VAL A 275 -13.36 -10.96 -6.44
CA VAL A 275 -12.03 -10.39 -6.12
C VAL A 275 -12.24 -9.05 -5.43
N HIS A 276 -11.66 -8.87 -4.25
CA HIS A 276 -11.69 -7.61 -3.52
C HIS A 276 -10.29 -7.06 -3.31
N VAL A 277 -10.12 -5.77 -3.63
CA VAL A 277 -8.90 -4.99 -3.40
C VAL A 277 -9.30 -3.72 -2.65
N PRO A 278 -8.80 -3.47 -1.44
CA PRO A 278 -9.17 -2.27 -0.69
C PRO A 278 -8.55 -1.00 -1.32
N PRO A 279 -9.15 0.18 -1.11
CA PRO A 279 -8.68 1.44 -1.72
C PRO A 279 -7.24 1.82 -1.39
N ALA A 280 -6.79 1.53 -0.17
CA ALA A 280 -5.42 1.75 0.31
C ALA A 280 -4.72 0.39 0.47
N ALA A 281 -4.56 -0.34 -0.63
CA ALA A 281 -4.06 -1.72 -0.60
C ALA A 281 -2.57 -1.84 -0.22
N GLY A 282 -1.76 -0.81 -0.45
CA GLY A 282 -0.34 -0.76 -0.13
C GLY A 282 -0.06 -0.36 1.32
N ASP A 283 1.20 0.02 1.58
CA ASP A 283 1.68 0.40 2.92
C ASP A 283 0.90 1.56 3.54
N GLU A 284 0.37 2.45 2.72
CA GLU A 284 -0.45 3.57 3.16
C GLU A 284 -1.74 3.16 3.88
N GLY A 285 -2.21 1.93 3.73
CA GLY A 285 -3.41 1.42 4.39
C GLY A 285 -3.15 0.58 5.64
N GLN A 286 -1.92 0.37 6.03
CA GLN A 286 -1.58 -0.57 7.09
C GLN A 286 -2.08 -0.16 8.48
N ALA A 287 -2.09 1.13 8.82
CA ALA A 287 -2.69 1.55 10.10
C ALA A 287 -4.18 1.22 10.16
N ILE A 288 -4.88 1.28 9.02
CA ILE A 288 -6.28 0.86 8.92
C ILE A 288 -6.38 -0.65 9.18
N GLY A 289 -5.55 -1.45 8.50
CA GLY A 289 -5.54 -2.92 8.67
C GLY A 289 -5.24 -3.34 10.10
N THR A 290 -4.25 -2.71 10.72
CA THR A 290 -3.87 -2.95 12.12
C THR A 290 -5.00 -2.58 13.08
N TYR A 291 -5.67 -1.44 12.86
CA TYR A 291 -6.85 -1.03 13.62
C TYR A 291 -7.99 -2.06 13.50
N MET A 292 -8.33 -2.44 12.27
CA MET A 292 -9.42 -3.38 12.01
C MET A 292 -9.15 -4.74 12.64
N HIS A 293 -7.92 -5.23 12.55
CA HIS A 293 -7.50 -6.48 13.19
C HIS A 293 -7.66 -6.41 14.71
N ALA A 294 -7.10 -5.38 15.35
CA ALA A 294 -7.21 -5.20 16.80
C ALA A 294 -8.67 -5.05 17.24
N ASN A 295 -9.48 -4.27 16.52
CA ASN A 295 -10.90 -4.10 16.83
C ASN A 295 -11.68 -5.42 16.69
N TYR A 296 -11.38 -6.22 15.67
CA TYR A 296 -12.01 -7.52 15.47
C TYR A 296 -11.63 -8.52 16.59
N VAL A 297 -10.33 -8.61 16.91
CA VAL A 297 -9.86 -9.57 17.93
C VAL A 297 -10.29 -9.17 19.33
N LEU A 298 -10.17 -7.89 19.71
CA LEU A 298 -10.42 -7.40 21.05
C LEU A 298 -11.91 -7.08 21.31
N ASN A 299 -12.55 -6.40 20.38
CA ASN A 299 -13.93 -5.91 20.54
C ASN A 299 -14.98 -6.80 19.85
N LYS A 300 -14.57 -7.82 19.10
CA LYS A 300 -15.44 -8.68 18.28
C LYS A 300 -16.32 -7.87 17.31
N SER A 301 -15.80 -6.76 16.83
CA SER A 301 -16.53 -5.81 15.99
C SER A 301 -15.77 -5.57 14.68
N ILE A 302 -16.50 -5.57 13.57
CA ILE A 302 -15.97 -5.19 12.25
C ILE A 302 -16.25 -3.70 12.06
N HIS A 303 -15.20 -2.95 11.80
CA HIS A 303 -15.27 -1.55 11.44
C HIS A 303 -14.82 -1.40 9.99
N ILE A 304 -15.75 -1.03 9.11
CA ILE A 304 -15.42 -0.75 7.70
C ILE A 304 -15.10 0.74 7.57
N PRO A 305 -13.85 1.10 7.25
CA PRO A 305 -13.46 2.50 7.15
C PRO A 305 -14.16 3.17 5.96
N ASN A 306 -14.48 4.45 6.13
CA ASN A 306 -14.90 5.27 5.01
C ASN A 306 -13.71 5.46 4.06
N VAL A 307 -13.95 5.31 2.75
CA VAL A 307 -12.94 5.58 1.71
C VAL A 307 -12.43 7.03 1.81
N TYR A 308 -13.28 7.96 2.20
CA TYR A 308 -12.96 9.37 2.42
C TYR A 308 -12.60 9.63 3.89
N ALA A 309 -11.67 8.87 4.43
CA ALA A 309 -11.23 9.00 5.82
C ALA A 309 -10.05 9.97 6.03
N GLY A 310 -9.54 10.60 4.98
CA GLY A 310 -8.46 11.59 5.09
C GLY A 310 -8.82 12.77 6.01
N VAL A 311 -7.84 13.59 6.33
CA VAL A 311 -8.05 14.78 7.19
C VAL A 311 -9.05 15.73 6.54
N ASP A 312 -9.94 16.28 7.32
CA ASP A 312 -10.81 17.38 6.91
C ASP A 312 -10.04 18.71 7.04
N HIS A 313 -9.94 19.42 5.94
CA HIS A 313 -9.22 20.68 5.88
C HIS A 313 -10.20 21.83 5.68
N ASN A 314 -10.38 22.64 6.72
CA ASN A 314 -10.98 23.96 6.56
C ASN A 314 -9.96 24.86 5.88
N VAL A 315 -10.21 25.20 4.62
CA VAL A 315 -9.33 26.08 3.86
C VAL A 315 -9.74 27.53 4.13
N ASP A 316 -8.86 28.30 4.79
CA ASP A 316 -9.01 29.74 4.88
C ASP A 316 -8.53 30.38 3.56
N VAL A 317 -9.47 30.71 2.69
CA VAL A 317 -9.17 31.29 1.37
C VAL A 317 -8.49 32.66 1.47
N SER A 318 -8.59 33.38 2.61
CA SER A 318 -7.92 34.64 2.83
C SER A 318 -6.39 34.54 2.84
N MET A 319 -5.87 33.33 3.07
CA MET A 319 -4.42 33.06 2.99
C MET A 319 -3.86 33.08 1.56
N PHE A 320 -4.70 33.04 0.53
CA PHE A 320 -4.30 32.97 -0.89
C PHE A 320 -4.45 34.34 -1.57
N THR A 321 -3.65 35.33 -1.14
CA THR A 321 -3.71 36.69 -1.65
C THR A 321 -3.36 36.85 -3.13
N ASP A 322 -2.58 35.91 -3.66
CA ASP A 322 -2.10 35.92 -5.05
C ASP A 322 -3.01 35.13 -6.03
N LEU A 323 -4.08 34.53 -5.52
CA LEU A 323 -5.01 33.75 -6.33
C LEU A 323 -6.31 34.53 -6.53
N LYS A 324 -6.85 34.45 -7.74
CA LYS A 324 -8.23 34.93 -8.01
C LYS A 324 -9.19 33.79 -7.59
N TRP A 325 -10.08 34.09 -6.68
CA TRP A 325 -11.11 33.18 -6.23
C TRP A 325 -12.49 33.86 -6.19
N SER A 326 -13.53 33.08 -6.25
CA SER A 326 -14.92 33.50 -6.14
C SER A 326 -15.75 32.47 -5.43
N GLU A 327 -16.76 32.90 -4.69
CA GLU A 327 -17.78 32.02 -4.13
C GLU A 327 -18.95 31.91 -5.08
N LEU A 328 -19.36 30.68 -5.36
CA LEU A 328 -20.50 30.38 -6.25
C LEU A 328 -21.37 29.31 -5.60
N PRO A 329 -22.70 29.32 -5.87
CA PRO A 329 -23.55 28.18 -5.56
C PRO A 329 -23.03 26.91 -6.21
N PHE A 330 -23.18 25.75 -5.53
CA PHE A 330 -22.61 24.48 -5.99
C PHE A 330 -23.05 24.12 -7.42
N GLU A 331 -24.32 24.34 -7.76
CA GLU A 331 -24.86 24.07 -9.10
C GLU A 331 -24.15 24.89 -10.19
N ASN A 332 -23.77 26.14 -9.88
CA ASN A 332 -23.04 26.99 -10.81
C ASN A 332 -21.59 26.51 -10.96
N ILE A 333 -20.94 26.08 -9.87
CA ILE A 333 -19.59 25.51 -9.92
C ILE A 333 -19.56 24.28 -10.83
N VAL A 334 -20.54 23.38 -10.70
CA VAL A 334 -20.63 22.18 -11.54
C VAL A 334 -20.74 22.54 -13.03
N THR A 335 -21.59 23.53 -13.36
CA THR A 335 -21.78 23.99 -14.72
C THR A 335 -20.50 24.63 -15.29
N GLU A 336 -19.89 25.56 -14.55
CA GLU A 336 -18.64 26.20 -14.99
C GLU A 336 -17.49 25.21 -15.19
N VAL A 337 -17.37 24.24 -14.28
CA VAL A 337 -16.35 23.19 -14.39
C VAL A 337 -16.59 22.31 -15.61
N ALA A 338 -17.85 21.89 -15.85
CA ALA A 338 -18.19 21.09 -17.01
C ALA A 338 -17.88 21.84 -18.33
N GLU A 339 -18.24 23.13 -18.43
CA GLU A 339 -17.92 23.98 -19.56
C GLU A 339 -16.42 24.20 -19.75
N ALA A 340 -15.68 24.38 -18.64
CA ALA A 340 -14.22 24.54 -18.69
C ALA A 340 -13.55 23.28 -19.27
N ILE A 341 -13.96 22.08 -18.82
CA ILE A 341 -13.46 20.80 -19.31
C ILE A 341 -13.84 20.61 -20.79
N ALA A 342 -15.09 20.89 -21.16
CA ALA A 342 -15.56 20.81 -22.54
C ALA A 342 -14.79 21.74 -23.49
N ASN A 343 -14.28 22.87 -22.99
CA ASN A 343 -13.44 23.81 -23.71
C ASN A 343 -11.92 23.52 -23.61
N GLY A 344 -11.53 22.31 -23.22
CA GLY A 344 -10.14 21.84 -23.21
C GLY A 344 -9.31 22.35 -22.03
N LYS A 345 -9.92 22.90 -20.99
CA LYS A 345 -9.18 23.32 -19.79
C LYS A 345 -8.90 22.15 -18.88
N ILE A 346 -7.81 22.23 -18.12
CA ILE A 346 -7.47 21.29 -17.05
C ILE A 346 -8.04 21.88 -15.75
N VAL A 347 -8.83 21.08 -15.03
CA VAL A 347 -9.49 21.47 -13.79
C VAL A 347 -9.02 20.59 -12.64
N GLY A 348 -8.53 21.21 -11.56
CA GLY A 348 -8.33 20.55 -10.27
C GLY A 348 -9.63 20.59 -9.47
N TRP A 349 -10.14 19.44 -9.06
CA TRP A 349 -11.34 19.32 -8.22
C TRP A 349 -10.98 18.77 -6.85
N TYR A 350 -11.45 19.42 -5.81
CA TYR A 350 -11.34 18.95 -4.43
C TYR A 350 -12.64 19.22 -3.68
N GLN A 351 -13.16 18.22 -2.97
CA GLN A 351 -14.35 18.31 -2.15
C GLN A 351 -14.27 17.42 -0.91
N GLY A 352 -14.81 17.88 0.21
CA GLY A 352 -14.89 17.11 1.45
C GLY A 352 -13.54 16.57 1.95
N ARG A 353 -13.57 15.42 2.61
CA ARG A 353 -12.36 14.75 3.10
C ARG A 353 -11.66 14.01 1.96
N SER A 354 -10.33 14.01 1.97
CA SER A 354 -9.58 13.25 0.95
C SER A 354 -9.74 11.75 1.12
N GLU A 355 -9.50 11.01 0.04
CA GLU A 355 -9.53 9.55 0.03
C GLU A 355 -8.39 8.96 0.86
N SER A 356 -8.63 7.80 1.47
CA SER A 356 -7.58 6.89 1.91
C SER A 356 -6.94 6.21 0.70
N GLY A 357 -5.61 6.09 0.69
CA GLY A 357 -4.87 5.51 -0.42
C GLY A 357 -4.33 6.52 -1.43
N ASN A 358 -3.55 6.01 -2.37
CA ASN A 358 -2.76 6.80 -3.31
C ASN A 358 -3.54 7.24 -4.56
N ARG A 359 -4.76 6.77 -4.75
CA ARG A 359 -5.60 7.09 -5.92
C ARG A 359 -6.64 8.16 -5.61
N ALA A 360 -6.92 8.98 -6.60
CA ALA A 360 -8.07 9.88 -6.59
C ALA A 360 -9.34 9.06 -6.87
N LEU A 361 -10.36 9.25 -6.04
CA LEU A 361 -11.65 8.54 -6.14
C LEU A 361 -12.84 9.52 -6.15
N GLY A 362 -12.61 10.74 -6.61
CA GLY A 362 -13.64 11.76 -6.80
C GLY A 362 -13.56 12.96 -5.85
N ASN A 363 -12.94 12.85 -4.69
CA ASN A 363 -12.79 13.99 -3.78
C ASN A 363 -11.53 14.82 -4.04
N ARG A 364 -10.56 14.28 -4.79
CA ARG A 364 -9.39 15.00 -5.29
C ARG A 364 -9.06 14.49 -6.70
N SER A 365 -9.34 15.27 -7.70
CA SER A 365 -9.18 14.85 -9.09
C SER A 365 -8.58 15.94 -9.95
N ILE A 366 -7.87 15.54 -10.99
CA ILE A 366 -7.52 16.41 -12.11
C ILE A 366 -8.36 15.93 -13.29
N SER A 367 -9.25 16.79 -13.76
CA SER A 367 -10.17 16.48 -14.86
C SER A 367 -9.76 17.21 -16.12
N VAL A 368 -9.80 16.49 -17.25
CA VAL A 368 -9.40 16.97 -18.58
C VAL A 368 -10.20 16.26 -19.66
N SER A 369 -10.46 16.95 -20.76
CA SER A 369 -11.05 16.33 -21.96
C SER A 369 -10.00 15.61 -22.77
N TYR A 370 -10.14 14.31 -23.00
CA TYR A 370 -9.26 13.52 -23.85
C TYR A 370 -9.29 13.94 -25.32
N THR A 371 -10.35 14.61 -25.77
CA THR A 371 -10.43 15.12 -27.14
C THR A 371 -9.49 16.29 -27.42
N HIS A 372 -8.88 16.84 -26.38
CA HIS A 372 -7.97 18.00 -26.45
C HIS A 372 -6.54 17.66 -25.99
N LEU A 373 -6.26 16.40 -25.66
CA LEU A 373 -4.93 15.85 -25.41
C LEU A 373 -4.36 15.24 -26.68
#